data_31957c38ed96c25ed8ae57fc6f31b170
#
_entry.id   31957c38ed96c25ed8ae57fc6f31b170
#
_cell.length_a   1.000
_cell.length_b   1.000
_cell.length_c   1.000
_cell.angle_alpha   90.00
_cell.angle_beta   90.00
_cell.angle_gamma   90.00
#
_symmetry.space_group_name_H-M   'P 1'
#
loop_
_entity.id
_entity.type
_entity.pdbx_description
1 polymer ?
#
loop_
_entity_poly.entity_id
_entity_poly.type
_entity_poly.pdbx_seq_one_letter_code
_entity_poly.pdbx_strand_id
1 'polypeptide(L)'
;MNNLILHKVQGFLDRVSREGADLDPKLVKEFTEACTKSVVRQFSNNRGDWRPRMSSLGRPLCQQKMERDGAEKNFEYNSLVRFMFGDLVEAIAILVMKSAGIDIEAEQESVKLQLGKNSVSGTLDVEIDGKVWDIKSASPYAFEQKFGDMGGYKKIKQDDVFGYISQGYLYSKSRDKDFGGWIVINKASGEWVVCEAPELQEEDKKEA
;
A
#
# COMPACT_ATOMS: atom_id res chain seq x y z
N MET A 1 -16.97 9.16 -9.20
CA MET A 1 -16.60 10.42 -8.50
C MET A 1 -15.14 10.69 -8.79
N ASN A 2 -14.78 11.90 -9.21
CA ASN A 2 -13.35 12.21 -9.39
C ASN A 2 -12.72 12.31 -8.00
N ASN A 3 -11.91 11.33 -7.65
CA ASN A 3 -11.20 11.34 -6.38
C ASN A 3 -10.20 12.51 -6.36
N LEU A 4 -10.22 13.32 -5.31
CA LEU A 4 -9.39 14.51 -5.18
C LEU A 4 -7.89 14.20 -5.28
N ILE A 5 -7.46 13.05 -4.72
CA ILE A 5 -6.07 12.59 -4.79
C ILE A 5 -5.66 12.43 -6.26
N LEU A 6 -6.45 11.66 -7.03
CA LEU A 6 -6.17 11.40 -8.44
C LEU A 6 -6.13 12.69 -9.26
N HIS A 7 -7.09 13.58 -9.04
CA HIS A 7 -7.17 14.86 -9.75
C HIS A 7 -5.94 15.75 -9.48
N LYS A 8 -5.51 15.87 -8.23
CA LYS A 8 -4.30 16.65 -7.87
C LYS A 8 -3.05 16.04 -8.48
N VAL A 9 -2.88 14.72 -8.41
CA VAL A 9 -1.72 14.02 -8.98
C VAL A 9 -1.67 14.20 -10.50
N GLN A 10 -2.76 13.96 -11.20
CA GLN A 10 -2.83 14.13 -12.66
C GLN A 10 -2.56 15.58 -13.07
N GLY A 11 -3.20 16.55 -12.42
CA GLY A 11 -2.97 17.96 -12.70
C GLY A 11 -1.53 18.41 -12.46
N PHE A 12 -0.86 17.88 -11.44
CA PHE A 12 0.56 18.12 -11.19
C PHE A 12 1.42 17.51 -12.29
N LEU A 13 1.24 16.22 -12.61
CA LEU A 13 2.03 15.52 -13.61
C LEU A 13 1.84 16.10 -15.03
N ASP A 14 0.62 16.47 -15.39
CA ASP A 14 0.32 17.15 -16.65
C ASP A 14 1.04 18.50 -16.78
N ARG A 15 1.12 19.27 -15.70
CA ARG A 15 1.89 20.50 -15.67
C ARG A 15 3.38 20.23 -15.82
N VAL A 16 3.91 19.29 -15.02
CA VAL A 16 5.34 18.91 -15.07
C VAL A 16 5.75 18.44 -16.46
N SER A 17 4.89 17.68 -17.14
CA SER A 17 5.20 17.19 -18.50
C SER A 17 5.35 18.29 -19.54
N ARG A 18 4.75 19.46 -19.31
CA ARG A 18 4.76 20.60 -20.25
C ARG A 18 5.80 21.66 -19.88
N GLU A 19 5.95 21.92 -18.59
CA GLU A 19 6.68 23.09 -18.08
C GLU A 19 7.88 22.70 -17.20
N GLY A 20 7.98 21.43 -16.82
CA GLY A 20 8.88 21.00 -15.77
C GLY A 20 8.41 21.42 -14.38
N ALA A 21 9.16 21.07 -13.36
CA ALA A 21 8.96 21.54 -11.98
C ALA A 21 10.28 21.52 -11.20
N ASP A 22 10.48 22.53 -10.38
CA ASP A 22 11.49 22.50 -9.34
C ASP A 22 10.90 21.76 -8.13
N LEU A 23 11.47 20.59 -7.82
CA LEU A 23 11.07 19.83 -6.66
C LEU A 23 11.71 20.41 -5.39
N ASP A 24 10.96 20.41 -4.29
CA ASP A 24 11.49 20.76 -2.98
C ASP A 24 12.67 19.83 -2.64
N PRO A 25 13.88 20.39 -2.39
CA PRO A 25 15.07 19.60 -2.04
C PRO A 25 14.85 18.70 -0.82
N LYS A 26 13.98 19.07 0.11
CA LYS A 26 13.61 18.25 1.26
C LYS A 26 12.86 16.99 0.81
N LEU A 27 11.88 17.12 -0.07
CA LEU A 27 11.13 15.97 -0.61
C LEU A 27 12.04 15.04 -1.42
N VAL A 28 12.95 15.60 -2.21
CA VAL A 28 13.95 14.81 -2.96
C VAL A 28 14.86 14.03 -2.00
N LYS A 29 15.28 14.63 -0.90
CA LYS A 29 16.08 13.96 0.13
C LYS A 29 15.28 12.82 0.79
N GLU A 30 14.05 13.07 1.24
CA GLU A 30 13.17 12.06 1.83
C GLU A 30 12.97 10.86 0.88
N PHE A 31 12.70 11.13 -0.38
CA PHE A 31 12.58 10.11 -1.43
C PHE A 31 13.86 9.28 -1.59
N THR A 32 15.02 9.95 -1.65
CA THR A 32 16.32 9.28 -1.80
C THR A 32 16.62 8.36 -0.60
N GLU A 33 16.33 8.82 0.61
CA GLU A 33 16.48 8.03 1.84
C GLU A 33 15.55 6.83 1.84
N ALA A 34 14.27 6.99 1.44
CA ALA A 34 13.30 5.91 1.33
C ALA A 34 13.75 4.84 0.32
N CYS A 35 14.20 5.25 -0.87
CA CYS A 35 14.74 4.35 -1.90
C CYS A 35 15.95 3.58 -1.39
N THR A 36 16.90 4.26 -0.77
CA THR A 36 18.12 3.64 -0.21
C THR A 36 17.77 2.60 0.85
N LYS A 37 16.90 2.97 1.80
CA LYS A 37 16.41 2.08 2.86
C LYS A 37 15.75 0.82 2.29
N SER A 38 14.92 0.98 1.26
CA SER A 38 14.21 -0.13 0.62
C SER A 38 15.17 -1.09 -0.08
N VAL A 39 16.12 -0.58 -0.85
CA VAL A 39 17.13 -1.41 -1.52
C VAL A 39 17.97 -2.18 -0.49
N VAL A 40 18.50 -1.50 0.52
CA VAL A 40 19.30 -2.14 1.59
C VAL A 40 18.48 -3.22 2.29
N ARG A 41 17.20 -2.96 2.61
CA ARG A 41 16.30 -3.93 3.25
C ARG A 41 16.13 -5.20 2.40
N GLN A 42 15.92 -5.06 1.09
CA GLN A 42 15.72 -6.21 0.22
C GLN A 42 16.99 -7.07 0.05
N PHE A 43 18.17 -6.45 0.05
CA PHE A 43 19.45 -7.15 -0.09
C PHE A 43 19.99 -7.71 1.23
N SER A 44 19.60 -7.18 2.38
CA SER A 44 20.14 -7.62 3.68
C SER A 44 19.73 -9.03 4.08
N ASN A 45 18.72 -9.61 3.45
CA ASN A 45 18.13 -10.92 3.75
C ASN A 45 17.81 -11.16 5.25
N ASN A 46 17.78 -10.09 6.04
CA ASN A 46 17.52 -10.16 7.48
C ASN A 46 16.01 -10.05 7.75
N ARG A 47 15.30 -11.15 7.60
CA ARG A 47 13.83 -11.16 7.77
C ARG A 47 13.38 -11.42 9.20
N GLY A 48 14.29 -11.74 10.11
CA GLY A 48 13.99 -12.07 11.50
C GLY A 48 13.06 -13.29 11.65
N ASP A 49 12.72 -13.62 12.89
CA ASP A 49 11.78 -14.69 13.19
C ASP A 49 10.37 -14.36 12.69
N TRP A 50 9.63 -15.42 12.35
CA TRP A 50 8.24 -15.27 11.95
C TRP A 50 7.40 -14.65 13.07
N ARG A 51 6.60 -13.68 12.71
CA ARG A 51 5.57 -13.07 13.57
C ARG A 51 4.37 -12.65 12.72
N PRO A 52 3.15 -12.71 13.29
CA PRO A 52 1.98 -12.25 12.56
C PRO A 52 2.10 -10.77 12.24
N ARG A 53 1.78 -10.41 11.00
CA ARG A 53 1.78 -9.03 10.51
C ARG A 53 0.41 -8.69 9.95
N MET A 54 -0.02 -7.44 10.07
CA MET A 54 -1.30 -6.98 9.51
C MET A 54 -1.42 -7.31 8.02
N SER A 55 -0.33 -7.15 7.26
CA SER A 55 -0.26 -7.46 5.82
C SER A 55 -0.36 -8.95 5.46
N SER A 56 -0.38 -9.85 6.45
CA SER A 56 -0.46 -11.30 6.22
C SER A 56 -1.72 -11.95 6.78
N LEU A 57 -2.44 -11.29 7.68
CA LEU A 57 -3.58 -11.89 8.37
C LEU A 57 -4.76 -12.23 7.46
N GLY A 58 -4.98 -11.49 6.38
CA GLY A 58 -6.02 -11.78 5.39
C GLY A 58 -5.67 -12.88 4.40
N ARG A 59 -4.45 -13.45 4.46
CA ARG A 59 -4.03 -14.52 3.57
C ARG A 59 -4.59 -15.88 4.00
N PRO A 60 -4.64 -16.88 3.08
CA PRO A 60 -5.10 -18.23 3.43
C PRO A 60 -4.38 -18.80 4.65
N LEU A 61 -5.13 -19.38 5.58
CA LEU A 61 -4.59 -19.93 6.84
C LEU A 61 -3.51 -21.00 6.63
N CYS A 62 -3.63 -21.80 5.57
CA CYS A 62 -2.62 -22.81 5.22
C CYS A 62 -1.28 -22.14 4.92
N GLN A 63 -1.26 -21.04 4.18
CA GLN A 63 -0.05 -20.28 3.88
C GLN A 63 0.56 -19.69 5.16
N GLN A 64 -0.27 -19.06 6.02
CA GLN A 64 0.20 -18.49 7.28
C GLN A 64 0.78 -19.57 8.21
N LYS A 65 0.16 -20.75 8.26
CA LYS A 65 0.66 -21.90 9.03
C LYS A 65 2.01 -22.37 8.50
N MET A 66 2.14 -22.57 7.20
CA MET A 66 3.41 -22.97 6.58
C MET A 66 4.53 -21.95 6.86
N GLU A 67 4.23 -20.67 6.76
CA GLU A 67 5.19 -19.61 7.07
C GLU A 67 5.62 -19.63 8.56
N ARG A 68 4.66 -19.85 9.47
CA ARG A 68 4.94 -19.98 10.91
C ARG A 68 5.80 -21.19 11.23
N ASP A 69 5.49 -22.32 10.59
CA ASP A 69 6.17 -23.59 10.83
C ASP A 69 7.55 -23.66 10.11
N GLY A 70 8.02 -22.54 9.57
CA GLY A 70 9.38 -22.39 9.01
C GLY A 70 9.54 -22.94 7.60
N ALA A 71 8.45 -23.10 6.85
CA ALA A 71 8.56 -23.50 5.45
C ALA A 71 9.51 -22.57 4.68
N GLU A 72 10.46 -23.16 3.98
CA GLU A 72 11.42 -22.41 3.17
C GLU A 72 10.70 -21.62 2.09
N LYS A 73 11.00 -20.32 2.03
CA LYS A 73 10.52 -19.45 0.96
C LYS A 73 11.58 -19.39 -0.12
N ASN A 74 11.51 -20.32 -1.05
CA ASN A 74 12.35 -20.27 -2.25
C ASN A 74 11.82 -19.18 -3.18
N PHE A 75 12.27 -17.96 -2.96
CA PHE A 75 11.99 -16.87 -3.89
C PHE A 75 12.92 -17.00 -5.10
N GLU A 76 12.33 -17.05 -6.28
CA GLU A 76 13.09 -16.85 -7.49
C GLU A 76 13.75 -15.45 -7.47
N TYR A 77 14.92 -15.33 -8.13
CA TYR A 77 15.67 -14.06 -8.16
C TYR A 77 14.82 -12.86 -8.60
N ASN A 78 13.89 -13.09 -9.53
CA ASN A 78 12.97 -12.06 -10.02
C ASN A 78 11.99 -11.54 -8.95
N SER A 79 11.73 -12.31 -7.89
CA SER A 79 10.87 -11.89 -6.79
C SER A 79 11.49 -10.75 -5.98
N LEU A 80 12.81 -10.76 -5.80
CA LEU A 80 13.52 -9.66 -5.14
C LEU A 80 13.37 -8.35 -5.92
N VAL A 81 13.51 -8.42 -7.24
CA VAL A 81 13.34 -7.24 -8.11
C VAL A 81 11.90 -6.74 -8.07
N ARG A 82 10.91 -7.65 -8.06
CA ARG A 82 9.49 -7.27 -7.92
C ARG A 82 9.19 -6.57 -6.59
N PHE A 83 9.80 -7.03 -5.50
CA PHE A 83 9.64 -6.39 -4.20
C PHE A 83 10.28 -4.99 -4.18
N MET A 84 11.49 -4.85 -4.73
CA MET A 84 12.12 -3.54 -4.87
C MET A 84 11.26 -2.59 -5.72
N PHE A 85 10.72 -3.05 -6.85
CA PHE A 85 9.81 -2.22 -7.65
C PHE A 85 8.57 -1.80 -6.86
N GLY A 86 8.02 -2.67 -6.01
CA GLY A 86 6.92 -2.30 -5.12
C GLY A 86 7.30 -1.14 -4.21
N ASP A 87 8.39 -1.30 -3.49
CA ASP A 87 8.90 -0.30 -2.55
C ASP A 87 9.25 1.04 -3.23
N LEU A 88 9.87 0.98 -4.42
CA LEU A 88 10.24 2.19 -5.18
C LEU A 88 9.01 2.91 -5.74
N VAL A 89 8.01 2.18 -6.23
CA VAL A 89 6.74 2.77 -6.70
C VAL A 89 6.02 3.48 -5.56
N GLU A 90 6.04 2.90 -4.37
CA GLU A 90 5.48 3.53 -3.17
C GLU A 90 6.21 4.83 -2.81
N ALA A 91 7.55 4.83 -2.82
CA ALA A 91 8.33 6.05 -2.59
C ALA A 91 8.06 7.12 -3.66
N ILE A 92 7.93 6.74 -4.95
CA ILE A 92 7.55 7.64 -6.04
C ILE A 92 6.14 8.20 -5.79
N ALA A 93 5.19 7.36 -5.36
CA ALA A 93 3.82 7.80 -5.08
C ALA A 93 3.79 8.89 -4.02
N ILE A 94 4.49 8.69 -2.91
CA ILE A 94 4.58 9.66 -1.81
C ILE A 94 5.22 10.97 -2.29
N LEU A 95 6.33 10.91 -3.02
CA LEU A 95 6.98 12.09 -3.59
C LEU A 95 6.02 12.88 -4.48
N VAL A 96 5.35 12.20 -5.41
CA VAL A 96 4.43 12.83 -6.37
C VAL A 96 3.23 13.44 -5.66
N MET A 97 2.62 12.72 -4.70
CA MET A 97 1.48 13.23 -3.93
C MET A 97 1.85 14.48 -3.13
N LYS A 98 2.97 14.47 -2.40
CA LYS A 98 3.47 15.65 -1.67
C LYS A 98 3.74 16.82 -2.63
N SER A 99 4.38 16.56 -3.77
CA SER A 99 4.66 17.58 -4.79
C SER A 99 3.39 18.13 -5.44
N ALA A 100 2.33 17.33 -5.52
CA ALA A 100 1.00 17.74 -5.97
C ALA A 100 0.21 18.54 -4.91
N GLY A 101 0.79 18.80 -3.74
CA GLY A 101 0.14 19.53 -2.66
C GLY A 101 -0.94 18.71 -1.94
N ILE A 102 -0.76 17.40 -1.86
CA ILE A 102 -1.56 16.54 -1.00
C ILE A 102 -0.93 16.55 0.38
N ASP A 103 -1.73 16.88 1.40
CA ASP A 103 -1.32 16.82 2.79
C ASP A 103 -1.34 15.36 3.26
N ILE A 104 -0.16 14.82 3.58
CA ILE A 104 0.01 13.46 4.10
C ILE A 104 0.24 13.58 5.61
N GLU A 105 -0.78 13.21 6.38
CA GLU A 105 -0.81 13.33 7.84
C GLU A 105 0.16 12.36 8.52
N ALA A 106 0.33 11.16 7.95
CA ALA A 106 1.28 10.14 8.36
C ALA A 106 1.76 9.32 7.16
N GLU A 107 3.01 8.88 7.18
CA GLU A 107 3.60 8.01 6.16
C GLU A 107 4.57 7.01 6.76
N GLN A 108 4.53 5.77 6.26
CA GLN A 108 5.45 4.70 6.67
C GLN A 108 5.58 4.51 8.18
N GLU A 109 4.49 4.77 8.90
CA GLU A 109 4.48 4.63 10.35
C GLU A 109 4.26 3.19 10.79
N SER A 110 5.06 2.75 11.77
CA SER A 110 4.85 1.48 12.43
C SER A 110 3.65 1.56 13.35
N VAL A 111 2.70 0.66 13.16
CA VAL A 111 1.47 0.58 13.95
C VAL A 111 1.32 -0.78 14.60
N LYS A 112 0.57 -0.82 15.71
CA LYS A 112 0.31 -2.03 16.47
C LYS A 112 -1.16 -2.07 16.87
N LEU A 113 -1.78 -3.23 16.68
CA LEU A 113 -3.16 -3.48 17.08
C LEU A 113 -3.21 -4.62 18.08
N GLN A 114 -3.93 -4.43 19.18
CA GLN A 114 -4.18 -5.45 20.16
C GLN A 114 -5.38 -6.31 19.74
N LEU A 115 -5.18 -7.62 19.63
CA LEU A 115 -6.21 -8.59 19.31
C LEU A 115 -6.32 -9.60 20.46
N GLY A 116 -7.21 -9.32 21.40
CA GLY A 116 -7.32 -10.11 22.64
C GLY A 116 -6.01 -10.11 23.43
N LYS A 117 -5.44 -11.30 23.66
CA LYS A 117 -4.14 -11.46 24.37
C LYS A 117 -2.93 -11.27 23.47
N ASN A 118 -3.11 -11.23 22.15
CA ASN A 118 -2.05 -11.10 21.16
C ASN A 118 -2.04 -9.70 20.56
N SER A 119 -0.93 -9.35 19.94
CA SER A 119 -0.83 -8.11 19.17
C SER A 119 -0.24 -8.40 17.81
N VAL A 120 -0.68 -7.64 16.84
CA VAL A 120 -0.13 -7.65 15.47
C VAL A 120 0.44 -6.28 15.15
N SER A 121 1.48 -6.26 14.34
CA SER A 121 2.11 -5.01 13.92
C SER A 121 2.19 -4.92 12.40
N GLY A 122 2.36 -3.73 11.91
CA GLY A 122 2.56 -3.46 10.50
C GLY A 122 3.13 -2.05 10.31
N THR A 123 3.33 -1.68 9.06
CA THR A 123 3.67 -0.32 8.68
C THR A 123 2.58 0.13 7.73
N LEU A 124 1.85 1.17 8.09
CA LEU A 124 0.88 1.79 7.19
C LEU A 124 1.61 2.59 6.11
N ASP A 125 1.00 2.73 4.95
CA ASP A 125 1.62 3.46 3.85
C ASP A 125 1.41 4.96 4.02
N VAL A 126 0.16 5.44 3.99
CA VAL A 126 -0.14 6.87 4.18
C VAL A 126 -1.49 7.11 4.86
N GLU A 127 -1.61 8.28 5.52
CA GLU A 127 -2.88 8.86 5.96
C GLU A 127 -3.12 10.17 5.22
N ILE A 128 -4.31 10.31 4.63
CA ILE A 128 -4.73 11.48 3.86
C ILE A 128 -6.19 11.77 4.19
N ASP A 129 -6.51 13.01 4.52
CA ASP A 129 -7.85 13.48 4.86
C ASP A 129 -8.53 12.60 5.94
N GLY A 130 -7.77 12.27 7.00
CA GLY A 130 -8.25 11.46 8.12
C GLY A 130 -8.51 9.99 7.80
N LYS A 131 -8.11 9.48 6.64
CA LYS A 131 -8.28 8.09 6.22
C LYS A 131 -6.94 7.42 5.97
N VAL A 132 -6.89 6.13 6.28
CA VAL A 132 -5.73 5.27 5.94
C VAL A 132 -5.84 4.80 4.49
N TRP A 133 -4.79 4.96 3.72
CA TRP A 133 -4.69 4.50 2.34
C TRP A 133 -3.52 3.56 2.17
N ASP A 134 -3.71 2.56 1.34
CA ASP A 134 -2.69 1.56 1.02
C ASP A 134 -2.22 1.77 -0.43
N ILE A 135 -0.91 1.89 -0.63
CA ILE A 135 -0.32 2.13 -1.95
C ILE A 135 0.07 0.81 -2.59
N LYS A 136 -0.36 0.59 -3.82
CA LYS A 136 -0.07 -0.65 -4.55
C LYS A 136 0.57 -0.38 -5.91
N SER A 137 1.61 -1.15 -6.21
CA SER A 137 2.09 -1.30 -7.59
C SER A 137 1.42 -2.51 -8.24
N ALA A 138 0.74 -2.33 -9.35
CA ALA A 138 0.03 -3.40 -10.03
C ALA A 138 0.64 -3.73 -11.40
N SER A 139 0.56 -5.00 -11.80
CA SER A 139 0.76 -5.36 -13.21
C SER A 139 -0.41 -4.83 -14.05
N PRO A 140 -0.26 -4.66 -15.38
CA PRO A 140 -1.36 -4.20 -16.23
C PRO A 140 -2.65 -5.02 -16.01
N TYR A 141 -2.54 -6.33 -15.97
CA TYR A 141 -3.68 -7.21 -15.73
C TYR A 141 -4.35 -6.96 -14.37
N ALA A 142 -3.57 -6.89 -13.29
CA ALA A 142 -4.13 -6.65 -11.95
C ALA A 142 -4.68 -5.22 -11.81
N PHE A 143 -4.07 -4.24 -12.48
CA PHE A 143 -4.56 -2.87 -12.53
C PHE A 143 -5.96 -2.82 -13.14
N GLU A 144 -6.13 -3.35 -14.33
CA GLU A 144 -7.43 -3.40 -15.05
C GLU A 144 -8.48 -4.22 -14.29
N GLN A 145 -8.15 -5.46 -13.92
CA GLN A 145 -9.12 -6.44 -13.44
C GLN A 145 -9.48 -6.28 -11.96
N LYS A 146 -8.60 -5.71 -11.13
CA LYS A 146 -8.83 -5.61 -9.69
C LYS A 146 -9.11 -4.18 -9.23
N PHE A 147 -8.47 -3.16 -9.80
CA PHE A 147 -8.50 -1.81 -9.27
C PHE A 147 -9.10 -0.77 -10.21
N GLY A 148 -8.96 -0.94 -11.53
CA GLY A 148 -9.43 -0.03 -12.57
C GLY A 148 -10.92 -0.18 -12.87
N ASP A 149 -11.32 0.24 -14.06
CA ASP A 149 -12.74 0.32 -14.49
C ASP A 149 -13.49 -1.02 -14.42
N MET A 150 -12.78 -2.13 -14.66
CA MET A 150 -13.37 -3.48 -14.54
C MET A 150 -13.26 -4.07 -13.14
N GLY A 151 -12.62 -3.35 -12.21
CA GLY A 151 -12.29 -3.77 -10.86
C GLY A 151 -13.18 -3.14 -9.79
N GLY A 152 -12.52 -2.73 -8.72
CA GLY A 152 -13.11 -2.08 -7.57
C GLY A 152 -13.28 -3.00 -6.36
N TYR A 153 -13.70 -2.41 -5.24
CA TYR A 153 -13.81 -3.12 -3.96
C TYR A 153 -14.57 -4.45 -4.06
N LYS A 154 -15.71 -4.47 -4.76
CA LYS A 154 -16.52 -5.70 -4.91
C LYS A 154 -15.74 -6.80 -5.62
N LYS A 155 -14.93 -6.43 -6.61
CA LYS A 155 -14.12 -7.39 -7.36
C LYS A 155 -12.97 -7.94 -6.52
N ILE A 156 -12.32 -7.08 -5.74
CA ILE A 156 -11.29 -7.49 -4.78
C ILE A 156 -11.89 -8.45 -3.75
N LYS A 157 -13.07 -8.14 -3.21
CA LYS A 157 -13.76 -8.99 -2.22
C LYS A 157 -14.06 -10.41 -2.75
N GLN A 158 -14.28 -10.59 -4.05
CA GLN A 158 -14.55 -11.90 -4.64
C GLN A 158 -13.30 -12.81 -4.69
N ASP A 159 -12.10 -12.22 -4.79
CA ASP A 159 -10.84 -12.96 -4.92
C ASP A 159 -9.69 -12.22 -4.23
N ASP A 160 -9.77 -12.12 -2.90
CA ASP A 160 -8.76 -11.44 -2.07
C ASP A 160 -7.72 -12.41 -1.50
N VAL A 161 -7.05 -13.15 -2.37
CA VAL A 161 -5.99 -14.12 -1.97
C VAL A 161 -4.79 -13.44 -1.30
N PHE A 162 -4.64 -12.14 -1.46
CA PHE A 162 -3.55 -11.37 -0.86
C PHE A 162 -3.91 -10.74 0.49
N GLY A 163 -5.21 -10.73 0.84
CA GLY A 163 -5.69 -10.13 2.09
C GLY A 163 -5.66 -8.59 2.08
N TYR A 164 -5.87 -7.96 0.93
CA TYR A 164 -5.86 -6.50 0.78
C TYR A 164 -6.91 -5.81 1.65
N ILE A 165 -8.12 -6.40 1.71
CA ILE A 165 -9.22 -5.85 2.49
C ILE A 165 -8.87 -5.92 3.98
N SER A 166 -8.50 -7.12 4.47
CA SER A 166 -8.12 -7.29 5.87
C SER A 166 -6.93 -6.42 6.27
N GLN A 167 -5.94 -6.28 5.38
CA GLN A 167 -4.79 -5.39 5.59
C GLN A 167 -5.24 -3.95 5.82
N GLY A 168 -6.05 -3.40 4.91
CA GLY A 168 -6.52 -2.02 4.98
C GLY A 168 -7.31 -1.75 6.26
N TYR A 169 -8.26 -2.61 6.59
CA TYR A 169 -9.08 -2.43 7.80
C TYR A 169 -8.31 -2.64 9.11
N LEU A 170 -7.31 -3.52 9.15
CA LEU A 170 -6.45 -3.66 10.33
C LEU A 170 -5.60 -2.42 10.58
N TYR A 171 -5.07 -1.80 9.52
CA TYR A 171 -4.36 -0.53 9.64
C TYR A 171 -5.29 0.59 10.12
N SER A 172 -6.47 0.71 9.51
CA SER A 172 -7.48 1.69 9.90
C SER A 172 -7.88 1.56 11.36
N LYS A 173 -8.17 0.33 11.81
CA LYS A 173 -8.50 0.03 13.20
C LYS A 173 -7.36 0.37 14.15
N SER A 174 -6.10 0.17 13.74
CA SER A 174 -4.94 0.51 14.58
C SER A 174 -4.74 2.01 14.78
N ARG A 175 -5.36 2.84 13.92
CA ARG A 175 -5.31 4.30 13.93
C ARG A 175 -6.62 4.95 14.38
N ASP A 176 -7.65 4.15 14.62
CA ASP A 176 -9.02 4.64 14.88
C ASP A 176 -9.51 5.60 13.78
N LYS A 177 -9.25 5.23 12.53
CA LYS A 177 -9.59 5.97 11.31
C LYS A 177 -10.30 5.07 10.31
N ASP A 178 -10.96 5.66 9.33
CA ASP A 178 -11.56 4.91 8.23
C ASP A 178 -10.51 4.44 7.22
N PHE A 179 -10.80 3.33 6.54
CA PHE A 179 -10.02 2.87 5.41
C PHE A 179 -10.50 3.58 4.15
N GLY A 180 -9.65 4.40 3.54
CA GLY A 180 -9.95 5.12 2.31
C GLY A 180 -9.96 4.21 1.09
N GLY A 181 -9.10 3.22 1.05
CA GLY A 181 -8.93 2.31 -0.07
C GLY A 181 -7.49 2.19 -0.56
N TRP A 182 -7.35 1.99 -1.85
CA TRP A 182 -6.05 1.78 -2.49
C TRP A 182 -5.72 2.88 -3.49
N ILE A 183 -4.49 3.39 -3.41
CA ILE A 183 -3.87 4.24 -4.42
C ILE A 183 -2.98 3.32 -5.25
N VAL A 184 -3.33 3.10 -6.52
CA VAL A 184 -2.70 2.06 -7.32
C VAL A 184 -2.02 2.64 -8.54
N ILE A 185 -0.78 2.20 -8.77
CA ILE A 185 0.02 2.60 -9.93
C ILE A 185 0.27 1.38 -10.80
N ASN A 186 -0.08 1.50 -12.08
CA ASN A 186 0.29 0.53 -13.09
C ASN A 186 1.79 0.65 -13.38
N LYS A 187 2.57 -0.34 -12.96
CA LYS A 187 4.03 -0.29 -13.10
C LYS A 187 4.57 -0.40 -14.53
N ALA A 188 3.72 -0.67 -15.51
CA ALA A 188 4.11 -0.72 -16.91
C ALA A 188 3.75 0.56 -17.66
N SER A 189 2.59 1.17 -17.38
CA SER A 189 2.14 2.38 -18.06
C SER A 189 2.36 3.68 -17.26
N GLY A 190 2.52 3.58 -15.93
CA GLY A 190 2.57 4.74 -15.05
C GLY A 190 1.20 5.34 -14.73
N GLU A 191 0.10 4.71 -15.17
CA GLU A 191 -1.26 5.16 -14.88
C GLU A 191 -1.59 4.98 -13.40
N TRP A 192 -2.42 5.89 -12.90
CA TRP A 192 -2.90 5.89 -11.52
C TRP A 192 -4.40 5.66 -11.46
N VAL A 193 -4.83 4.90 -10.46
CA VAL A 193 -6.23 4.79 -10.09
C VAL A 193 -6.37 4.85 -8.57
N VAL A 194 -7.45 5.42 -8.10
CA VAL A 194 -7.85 5.37 -6.68
C VAL A 194 -9.09 4.48 -6.59
N CYS A 195 -8.91 3.34 -5.93
CA CYS A 195 -9.97 2.38 -5.68
C CYS A 195 -10.47 2.58 -4.25
N GLU A 196 -11.58 3.28 -4.09
CA GLU A 196 -12.15 3.60 -2.78
C GLU A 196 -12.75 2.36 -2.11
N ALA A 197 -12.50 2.23 -0.80
CA ALA A 197 -13.17 1.25 0.03
C ALA A 197 -14.51 1.83 0.54
N PRO A 198 -15.56 1.02 0.67
CA PRO A 198 -16.80 1.47 1.30
C PRO A 198 -16.56 1.70 2.79
N GLU A 199 -17.32 2.63 3.36
CA GLU A 199 -17.40 2.74 4.82
C GLU A 199 -17.99 1.44 5.38
N LEU A 200 -17.31 0.85 6.36
CA LEU A 200 -17.83 -0.35 7.02
C LEU A 200 -19.08 0.00 7.79
N GLN A 201 -20.16 -0.72 7.48
CA GLN A 201 -21.34 -0.73 8.32
C GLN A 201 -21.01 -1.41 9.66
N GLU A 202 -21.75 -1.07 10.73
CA GLU A 202 -21.51 -1.66 12.07
C GLU A 202 -21.60 -3.19 12.09
N GLU A 203 -22.32 -3.79 11.15
CA GLU A 203 -22.42 -5.24 10.97
C GLU A 203 -21.11 -5.82 10.40
N ASP A 204 -20.52 -5.19 9.42
CA ASP A 204 -19.25 -5.60 8.80
C ASP A 204 -18.06 -5.46 9.80
N LYS A 205 -18.12 -4.48 10.70
CA LYS A 205 -17.10 -4.27 11.75
C LYS A 205 -17.06 -5.41 12.79
N LYS A 206 -18.13 -6.19 12.90
CA LYS A 206 -18.20 -7.33 13.83
C LYS A 206 -17.69 -8.64 13.22
N GLU A 207 -17.67 -8.74 11.90
CA GLU A 207 -17.17 -9.90 11.16
C GLU A 207 -15.67 -9.81 10.84
N ALA A 208 -15.07 -8.63 10.89
CA ALA A 208 -13.65 -8.39 10.64
C ALA A 208 -12.83 -8.49 11.93
#